data_b7a9257cd211fcfba5e72cdc9fc5a0e7
#
_entry.id   b7a9257cd211fcfba5e72cdc9fc5a0e7
#
_cell.length_a   1.000
_cell.length_b   1.000
_cell.length_c   1.000
_cell.angle_alpha   90.00
_cell.angle_beta   90.00
_cell.angle_gamma   90.00
#
_symmetry.space_group_name_H-M   'P 1'
#
loop_
_entity.id
_entity.type
_entity.pdbx_description
1 polymer ?
#
loop_
_entity_poly.entity_id
_entity_poly.type
_entity_poly.pdbx_seq_one_letter_code
_entity_poly.pdbx_strand_id
1 'polypeptide(L)'
;MKRMKPTVIILLLIIFISTLCSCIASEDKVLNSLGKYKSHEFYTEGAFQDYTDYAKYYYDSADFTDNEYFSKIQQSDIDALNEHLDDFELCIETYREGDASREIVVNYDFNRLIIDSGDYLYIDSEKHTFDDGVELLSSYDIYFFDTQTNTLYYFHNNI
;
A
#
# COMPACT_ATOMS: atom_id res chain seq x y z
N MET A 1 -46.29 -10.07 24.82
CA MET A 1 -45.19 -10.05 23.86
C MET A 1 -45.66 -10.67 22.55
N LYS A 2 -45.75 -9.88 21.43
CA LYS A 2 -46.11 -10.43 20.12
C LYS A 2 -44.90 -11.20 19.57
N ARG A 3 -45.05 -12.51 19.32
CA ARG A 3 -43.99 -13.30 18.67
C ARG A 3 -43.79 -12.81 17.23
N MET A 4 -42.56 -12.40 16.90
CA MET A 4 -42.19 -12.07 15.52
C MET A 4 -42.40 -13.29 14.62
N LYS A 5 -42.96 -13.05 13.44
CA LYS A 5 -43.16 -14.13 12.47
C LYS A 5 -41.79 -14.64 11.96
N PRO A 6 -41.61 -15.95 11.78
CA PRO A 6 -40.32 -16.52 11.34
C PRO A 6 -39.80 -15.92 10.05
N THR A 7 -40.67 -15.50 9.15
CA THR A 7 -40.33 -14.78 7.90
C THR A 7 -39.59 -13.45 8.14
N VAL A 8 -39.94 -12.69 9.20
CA VAL A 8 -39.29 -11.43 9.55
C VAL A 8 -37.88 -11.67 10.08
N ILE A 9 -37.69 -12.77 10.85
CA ILE A 9 -36.38 -13.16 11.38
C ILE A 9 -35.44 -13.58 10.26
N ILE A 10 -35.93 -14.36 9.28
CA ILE A 10 -35.16 -14.78 8.11
C ILE A 10 -34.75 -13.57 7.26
N LEU A 11 -35.67 -12.62 7.05
CA LEU A 11 -35.37 -11.40 6.26
C LEU A 11 -34.29 -10.54 6.95
N LEU A 12 -34.36 -10.38 8.28
CA LEU A 12 -33.36 -9.66 9.06
C LEU A 12 -32.00 -10.36 9.05
N LEU A 13 -31.97 -11.71 9.05
CA LEU A 13 -30.75 -12.48 8.96
C LEU A 13 -30.07 -12.33 7.59
N ILE A 14 -30.86 -12.32 6.50
CA ILE A 14 -30.36 -12.11 5.13
C ILE A 14 -29.79 -10.70 4.98
N ILE A 15 -30.46 -9.67 5.52
CA ILE A 15 -29.94 -8.29 5.50
C ILE A 15 -28.65 -8.20 6.32
N PHE A 16 -28.56 -8.85 7.47
CA PHE A 16 -27.38 -8.84 8.31
C PHE A 16 -26.18 -9.55 7.65
N ILE A 17 -26.44 -10.68 6.95
CA ILE A 17 -25.41 -11.40 6.18
C ILE A 17 -24.94 -10.56 4.98
N SER A 18 -25.84 -9.87 4.28
CA SER A 18 -25.46 -9.01 3.15
C SER A 18 -24.65 -7.78 3.56
N THR A 19 -24.89 -7.23 4.77
CA THR A 19 -24.06 -6.13 5.30
C THR A 19 -22.69 -6.60 5.79
N LEU A 20 -22.55 -7.86 6.22
CA LEU A 20 -21.25 -8.44 6.60
C LEU A 20 -20.41 -8.80 5.36
N CYS A 21 -21.03 -9.09 4.22
CA CYS A 21 -20.32 -9.35 2.97
C CYS A 21 -19.86 -8.07 2.23
N SER A 22 -20.28 -6.87 2.66
CA SER A 22 -19.85 -5.61 2.03
C SER A 22 -18.51 -5.07 2.53
N CYS A 23 -17.85 -5.73 3.49
CA CYS A 23 -16.42 -5.58 3.72
C CYS A 23 -15.63 -6.49 2.76
N ILE A 24 -15.92 -6.44 1.46
CA ILE A 24 -14.97 -6.84 0.45
C ILE A 24 -13.94 -5.71 0.49
N ALA A 25 -12.74 -6.01 1.01
CA ALA A 25 -11.58 -5.16 0.83
C ALA A 25 -11.58 -4.74 -0.64
N SER A 26 -11.51 -3.43 -0.91
CA SER A 26 -11.40 -2.96 -2.29
C SER A 26 -10.17 -3.66 -2.87
N GLU A 27 -10.39 -4.52 -3.88
CA GLU A 27 -9.29 -5.23 -4.51
C GLU A 27 -8.31 -4.17 -5.03
N ASP A 28 -7.07 -4.21 -4.55
CA ASP A 28 -6.02 -3.35 -5.04
C ASP A 28 -5.78 -3.65 -6.52
N LYS A 29 -6.21 -2.72 -7.37
CA LYS A 29 -6.16 -2.90 -8.83
C LYS A 29 -4.72 -2.90 -9.35
N VAL A 30 -3.84 -2.13 -8.72
CA VAL A 30 -2.43 -2.07 -9.09
C VAL A 30 -1.76 -3.40 -8.80
N LEU A 31 -1.94 -3.93 -7.59
CA LEU A 31 -1.44 -5.24 -7.20
C LEU A 31 -2.01 -6.35 -8.08
N ASN A 32 -3.32 -6.34 -8.33
CA ASN A 32 -3.99 -7.34 -9.15
C ASN A 32 -3.57 -7.31 -10.63
N SER A 33 -3.09 -6.17 -11.14
CA SER A 33 -2.61 -6.03 -12.52
C SER A 33 -1.36 -6.87 -12.82
N LEU A 34 -0.60 -7.24 -11.79
CA LEU A 34 0.58 -8.10 -11.88
C LEU A 34 0.25 -9.60 -11.79
N GLY A 35 -1.02 -9.95 -11.60
CA GLY A 35 -1.44 -11.32 -11.39
C GLY A 35 -1.27 -11.81 -9.95
N LYS A 36 -1.19 -13.13 -9.76
CA LYS A 36 -1.20 -13.72 -8.43
C LYS A 36 0.20 -13.80 -7.83
N TYR A 37 0.39 -13.19 -6.67
CA TYR A 37 1.59 -13.39 -5.87
C TYR A 37 1.57 -14.75 -5.13
N LYS A 38 2.75 -15.26 -4.81
CA LYS A 38 2.97 -16.54 -4.12
C LYS A 38 2.82 -16.42 -2.60
N SER A 39 3.37 -15.36 -2.04
CA SER A 39 3.30 -15.00 -0.62
C SER A 39 3.47 -13.51 -0.44
N HIS A 40 3.13 -12.99 0.73
CA HIS A 40 3.33 -11.59 1.08
C HIS A 40 3.62 -11.43 2.56
N GLU A 41 4.23 -10.31 2.89
CA GLU A 41 4.40 -9.77 4.23
C GLU A 41 3.77 -8.38 4.22
N PHE A 42 3.06 -8.00 5.28
CA PHE A 42 2.37 -6.72 5.38
C PHE A 42 2.46 -6.20 6.82
N TYR A 43 2.89 -4.97 6.96
CA TYR A 43 3.09 -4.29 8.23
C TYR A 43 2.43 -2.91 8.17
N THR A 44 1.67 -2.55 9.20
CA THR A 44 0.95 -1.29 9.30
C THR A 44 1.18 -0.64 10.65
N GLU A 45 1.25 0.68 10.67
CA GLU A 45 1.33 1.47 11.90
C GLU A 45 0.52 2.75 11.75
N GLY A 46 -0.13 3.18 12.84
CA GLY A 46 -0.98 4.36 12.86
C GLY A 46 -2.39 4.05 13.32
N ALA A 47 -3.31 5.01 13.16
CA ALA A 47 -4.71 4.87 13.58
C ALA A 47 -5.64 5.70 12.67
N PHE A 48 -6.78 5.10 12.30
CA PHE A 48 -7.88 5.70 11.55
C PHE A 48 -7.50 6.22 10.16
N GLN A 49 -7.11 7.49 10.04
CA GLN A 49 -6.81 8.14 8.77
C GLN A 49 -5.30 8.33 8.56
N ASP A 50 -4.53 8.40 9.63
CA ASP A 50 -3.10 8.62 9.60
C ASP A 50 -2.39 7.27 9.80
N TYR A 51 -1.98 6.61 8.73
CA TYR A 51 -1.34 5.30 8.81
C TYR A 51 -0.26 5.13 7.73
N THR A 52 0.71 4.31 8.07
CA THR A 52 1.85 3.98 7.23
C THR A 52 1.87 2.47 7.03
N ASP A 53 1.94 2.03 5.77
CA ASP A 53 2.02 0.61 5.43
C ASP A 53 3.31 0.29 4.68
N TYR A 54 3.89 -0.85 5.01
CA TYR A 54 5.00 -1.44 4.27
C TYR A 54 4.65 -2.89 3.94
N ALA A 55 4.80 -3.27 2.68
CA ALA A 55 4.58 -4.66 2.30
C ALA A 55 5.59 -5.15 1.25
N LYS A 56 5.77 -6.48 1.23
CA LYS A 56 6.50 -7.20 0.20
C LYS A 56 5.61 -8.31 -0.36
N TYR A 57 5.49 -8.36 -1.68
CA TYR A 57 4.75 -9.40 -2.39
C TYR A 57 5.72 -10.16 -3.28
N TYR A 58 5.78 -11.47 -3.12
CA TYR A 58 6.72 -12.33 -3.82
C TYR A 58 6.02 -13.05 -4.98
N TYR A 59 6.56 -12.90 -6.18
CA TYR A 59 6.02 -13.48 -7.39
C TYR A 59 6.93 -14.60 -7.92
N ASP A 60 6.35 -15.58 -8.61
CA ASP A 60 7.15 -16.50 -9.44
C ASP A 60 7.54 -15.80 -10.76
N SER A 61 6.65 -14.97 -11.30
CA SER A 61 6.87 -14.06 -12.42
C SER A 61 5.76 -13.01 -12.43
N ALA A 62 6.06 -11.83 -12.97
CA ALA A 62 5.07 -10.78 -13.23
C ALA A 62 5.10 -10.41 -14.72
N ASP A 63 3.95 -10.09 -15.30
CA ASP A 63 3.82 -9.64 -16.68
C ASP A 63 3.49 -8.15 -16.72
N PHE A 64 4.38 -7.38 -17.33
CA PHE A 64 4.22 -5.93 -17.51
C PHE A 64 3.80 -5.55 -18.93
N THR A 65 3.49 -6.54 -19.78
CA THR A 65 3.03 -6.29 -21.15
C THR A 65 1.68 -5.60 -21.11
N ASP A 66 1.57 -4.42 -21.73
CA ASP A 66 0.36 -3.60 -21.75
C ASP A 66 -0.21 -3.26 -20.34
N ASN A 67 0.64 -3.28 -19.31
CA ASN A 67 0.22 -2.89 -17.96
C ASN A 67 -0.02 -1.38 -17.90
N GLU A 68 -1.21 -0.97 -17.43
CA GLU A 68 -1.63 0.44 -17.40
C GLU A 68 -1.05 1.24 -16.23
N TYR A 69 -0.52 0.56 -15.20
CA TYR A 69 0.03 1.19 -14.00
C TYR A 69 1.55 1.31 -14.08
N PHE A 70 2.23 0.20 -14.30
CA PHE A 70 3.67 0.14 -14.18
C PHE A 70 4.42 0.61 -15.42
N SER A 71 5.42 1.44 -15.21
CA SER A 71 6.41 1.82 -16.22
C SER A 71 7.82 1.40 -15.79
N LYS A 72 8.68 1.15 -16.79
CA LYS A 72 10.11 0.96 -16.50
C LYS A 72 10.71 2.22 -15.92
N ILE A 73 11.50 2.05 -14.87
CA ILE A 73 12.18 3.15 -14.19
C ILE A 73 13.11 3.89 -15.16
N GLN A 74 12.92 5.21 -15.21
CA GLN A 74 13.81 6.16 -15.87
C GLN A 74 14.63 6.93 -14.82
N GLN A 75 15.71 7.56 -15.21
CA GLN A 75 16.51 8.37 -14.28
C GLN A 75 15.70 9.46 -13.58
N SER A 76 14.72 10.06 -14.28
CA SER A 76 13.80 11.06 -13.70
C SER A 76 12.90 10.50 -12.60
N ASP A 77 12.56 9.23 -12.68
CA ASP A 77 11.64 8.59 -11.73
C ASP A 77 12.35 8.28 -10.40
N ILE A 78 13.67 8.11 -10.46
CA ILE A 78 14.51 7.85 -9.27
C ILE A 78 14.47 9.05 -8.32
N ASP A 79 14.47 10.29 -8.82
CA ASP A 79 14.41 11.48 -7.99
C ASP A 79 13.06 11.57 -7.28
N ALA A 80 11.95 11.34 -8.00
CA ALA A 80 10.61 11.30 -7.41
C ALA A 80 10.46 10.16 -6.40
N LEU A 81 10.95 8.97 -6.72
CA LEU A 81 10.95 7.83 -5.81
C LEU A 81 11.73 8.13 -4.54
N ASN A 82 12.90 8.74 -4.65
CA ASN A 82 13.71 9.11 -3.49
C ASN A 82 13.03 10.15 -2.60
N GLU A 83 12.33 11.15 -3.16
CA GLU A 83 11.55 12.13 -2.38
C GLU A 83 10.54 11.42 -1.48
N HIS A 84 9.77 10.48 -2.02
CA HIS A 84 8.78 9.72 -1.27
C HIS A 84 9.41 8.75 -0.26
N LEU A 85 10.51 8.11 -0.62
CA LEU A 85 11.23 7.21 0.29
C LEU A 85 11.88 7.98 1.44
N ASP A 86 12.33 9.22 1.23
CA ASP A 86 12.85 10.09 2.30
C ASP A 86 11.75 10.40 3.33
N ASP A 87 10.55 10.71 2.85
CA ASP A 87 9.37 10.94 3.71
C ASP A 87 8.97 9.66 4.46
N PHE A 88 8.90 8.53 3.75
CA PHE A 88 8.56 7.24 4.36
C PHE A 88 9.55 6.83 5.46
N GLU A 89 10.84 6.94 5.18
CA GLU A 89 11.90 6.61 6.15
C GLU A 89 11.89 7.55 7.35
N LEU A 90 11.50 8.82 7.17
CA LEU A 90 11.29 9.75 8.29
C LEU A 90 10.15 9.27 9.20
N CYS A 91 9.06 8.75 8.63
CA CYS A 91 7.98 8.15 9.42
C CYS A 91 8.48 6.93 10.20
N ILE A 92 9.23 6.03 9.55
CA ILE A 92 9.83 4.86 10.23
C ILE A 92 10.76 5.27 11.37
N GLU A 93 11.61 6.29 11.18
CA GLU A 93 12.46 6.81 12.25
C GLU A 93 11.64 7.40 13.41
N THR A 94 10.58 8.14 13.10
CA THR A 94 9.67 8.70 14.13
C THR A 94 9.03 7.59 14.96
N TYR A 95 8.58 6.51 14.30
CA TYR A 95 8.06 5.34 15.01
C TYR A 95 9.13 4.65 15.85
N ARG A 96 10.35 4.54 15.34
CA ARG A 96 11.50 3.93 16.05
C ARG A 96 11.89 4.70 17.31
N GLU A 97 11.85 6.05 17.26
CA GLU A 97 12.08 6.90 18.43
C GLU A 97 10.99 6.73 19.50
N GLY A 98 9.74 6.51 19.08
CA GLY A 98 8.62 6.26 19.98
C GLY A 98 8.65 4.85 20.58
N ASP A 99 8.79 3.83 19.75
CA ASP A 99 8.86 2.42 20.15
C ASP A 99 9.53 1.58 19.04
N ALA A 100 10.79 1.24 19.24
CA ALA A 100 11.59 0.46 18.30
C ALA A 100 11.11 -1.01 18.12
N SER A 101 10.16 -1.48 18.94
CA SER A 101 9.60 -2.84 18.83
C SER A 101 8.39 -2.94 17.90
N ARG A 102 7.93 -1.84 17.32
CA ARG A 102 6.82 -1.83 16.36
C ARG A 102 7.12 -2.71 15.15
N GLU A 103 6.12 -3.47 14.70
CA GLU A 103 6.32 -4.45 13.63
C GLU A 103 6.88 -3.83 12.34
N ILE A 104 6.35 -2.68 11.93
CA ILE A 104 6.83 -1.99 10.72
C ILE A 104 8.31 -1.57 10.86
N VAL A 105 8.72 -1.10 12.05
CA VAL A 105 10.11 -0.68 12.32
C VAL A 105 11.07 -1.86 12.29
N VAL A 106 10.66 -2.99 12.88
CA VAL A 106 11.49 -4.21 12.94
C VAL A 106 11.65 -4.86 11.58
N ASN A 107 10.63 -4.77 10.74
CA ASN A 107 10.58 -5.48 9.45
C ASN A 107 10.84 -4.58 8.23
N TYR A 108 11.02 -3.27 8.42
CA TYR A 108 11.45 -2.40 7.33
C TYR A 108 12.91 -2.69 6.97
N ASP A 109 13.11 -3.31 5.82
CA ASP A 109 14.40 -3.79 5.32
C ASP A 109 14.71 -3.34 3.88
N PHE A 110 13.92 -2.40 3.34
CA PHE A 110 14.12 -1.90 1.98
C PHE A 110 15.49 -1.23 1.83
N ASN A 111 16.20 -1.60 0.78
CA ASN A 111 17.51 -1.04 0.47
C ASN A 111 17.48 -0.39 -0.92
N ARG A 112 17.58 0.93 -0.97
CA ARG A 112 17.55 1.71 -2.22
C ARG A 112 18.61 1.32 -3.25
N LEU A 113 19.68 0.60 -2.82
CA LEU A 113 20.73 0.12 -3.73
C LEU A 113 20.27 -0.98 -4.70
N ILE A 114 19.06 -1.55 -4.49
CA ILE A 114 18.49 -2.52 -5.43
C ILE A 114 17.82 -1.87 -6.63
N ILE A 115 17.53 -0.56 -6.59
CA ILE A 115 16.81 0.15 -7.65
C ILE A 115 17.67 0.22 -8.90
N ASP A 116 17.20 -0.33 -10.01
CA ASP A 116 17.88 -0.25 -11.30
C ASP A 116 16.92 0.04 -12.48
N SER A 117 17.49 0.32 -13.65
CA SER A 117 16.72 0.65 -14.86
C SER A 117 15.96 -0.53 -15.47
N GLY A 118 16.12 -1.73 -14.92
CA GLY A 118 15.39 -2.94 -15.31
C GLY A 118 14.05 -3.08 -14.59
N ASP A 119 13.88 -2.35 -13.52
CA ASP A 119 12.74 -2.44 -12.61
C ASP A 119 11.54 -1.63 -13.09
N TYR A 120 10.42 -1.83 -12.39
CA TYR A 120 9.17 -1.15 -12.69
C TYR A 120 8.66 -0.37 -11.49
N LEU A 121 8.02 0.75 -11.77
CA LEU A 121 7.53 1.68 -10.76
C LEU A 121 6.13 2.16 -11.11
N TYR A 122 5.29 2.29 -10.08
CA TYR A 122 4.08 3.09 -10.09
C TYR A 122 4.01 3.91 -8.81
N ILE A 123 3.75 5.21 -8.95
CA ILE A 123 3.53 6.13 -7.83
C ILE A 123 2.19 6.82 -8.05
N ASP A 124 1.33 6.74 -7.05
CA ASP A 124 0.13 7.58 -6.92
C ASP A 124 0.31 8.45 -5.69
N SER A 125 0.26 9.77 -5.86
CA SER A 125 0.53 10.68 -4.74
C SER A 125 -0.30 11.94 -4.82
N GLU A 126 -0.73 12.41 -3.65
CA GLU A 126 -1.43 13.67 -3.47
C GLU A 126 -0.53 14.64 -2.70
N LYS A 127 -0.56 15.92 -3.10
CA LYS A 127 0.12 17.01 -2.40
C LYS A 127 -0.92 17.98 -1.86
N HIS A 128 -0.73 18.42 -0.63
CA HIS A 128 -1.50 19.50 -0.05
C HIS A 128 -0.73 20.82 -0.19
N THR A 129 -1.38 21.83 -0.76
CA THR A 129 -0.83 23.18 -0.88
C THR A 129 -1.36 24.07 0.25
N PHE A 130 -0.47 24.59 1.06
CA PHE A 130 -0.81 25.51 2.13
C PHE A 130 -1.00 26.95 1.63
N ASP A 131 -1.61 27.84 2.46
CA ASP A 131 -1.90 29.23 2.10
C ASP A 131 -0.64 30.06 1.74
N ASP A 132 0.53 29.67 2.23
CA ASP A 132 1.83 30.27 1.92
C ASP A 132 2.46 29.73 0.62
N GLY A 133 1.80 28.81 -0.06
CA GLY A 133 2.25 28.18 -1.30
C GLY A 133 3.22 27.01 -1.12
N VAL A 134 3.43 26.56 0.12
CA VAL A 134 4.22 25.35 0.40
C VAL A 134 3.39 24.12 0.04
N GLU A 135 3.98 23.20 -0.73
CA GLU A 135 3.40 21.91 -1.04
C GLU A 135 4.08 20.80 -0.22
N LEU A 136 3.28 20.01 0.48
CA LEU A 136 3.75 18.81 1.19
C LEU A 136 2.99 17.58 0.67
N LEU A 137 3.64 16.43 0.70
CA LEU A 137 3.00 15.13 0.47
C LEU A 137 1.94 14.93 1.54
N SER A 138 0.70 14.60 1.13
CA SER A 138 -0.40 14.31 2.05
C SER A 138 -0.76 12.83 2.06
N SER A 139 -0.60 12.17 0.92
CA SER A 139 -0.85 10.74 0.78
C SER A 139 -0.09 10.21 -0.42
N TYR A 140 0.39 8.99 -0.34
CA TYR A 140 0.96 8.30 -1.49
C TYR A 140 0.90 6.79 -1.37
N ASP A 141 0.87 6.16 -2.56
CA ASP A 141 1.05 4.73 -2.78
C ASP A 141 2.24 4.56 -3.74
N ILE A 142 3.24 3.80 -3.33
CA ILE A 142 4.39 3.45 -4.16
C ILE A 142 4.41 1.94 -4.33
N TYR A 143 4.51 1.51 -5.58
CA TYR A 143 4.70 0.12 -5.97
C TYR A 143 6.00 0.01 -6.77
N PHE A 144 7.04 -0.47 -6.14
CA PHE A 144 8.34 -0.72 -6.75
C PHE A 144 8.54 -2.21 -6.96
N PHE A 145 8.72 -2.65 -8.20
CA PHE A 145 8.97 -4.05 -8.53
C PHE A 145 10.43 -4.29 -8.91
N ASP A 146 11.14 -5.02 -8.06
CA ASP A 146 12.49 -5.52 -8.32
C ASP A 146 12.40 -6.76 -9.23
N THR A 147 12.88 -6.63 -10.45
CA THR A 147 12.85 -7.70 -11.45
C THR A 147 13.90 -8.79 -11.18
N GLN A 148 14.92 -8.51 -10.38
CA GLN A 148 15.97 -9.49 -10.06
C GLN A 148 15.48 -10.54 -9.07
N THR A 149 14.64 -10.12 -8.10
CA THR A 149 14.09 -11.00 -7.06
C THR A 149 12.62 -11.37 -7.29
N ASN A 150 11.95 -10.76 -8.28
CA ASN A 150 10.50 -10.82 -8.49
C ASN A 150 9.73 -10.42 -7.23
N THR A 151 10.17 -9.35 -6.58
CA THR A 151 9.54 -8.81 -5.36
C THR A 151 8.95 -7.45 -5.64
N LEU A 152 7.66 -7.29 -5.34
CA LEU A 152 7.02 -5.99 -5.28
C LEU A 152 7.11 -5.46 -3.86
N TYR A 153 7.68 -4.29 -3.71
CA TYR A 153 7.68 -3.49 -2.50
C TYR A 153 6.55 -2.47 -2.59
N TYR A 154 5.75 -2.38 -1.54
CA TYR A 154 4.66 -1.43 -1.42
C TYR A 154 4.90 -0.52 -0.22
N PHE A 155 4.73 0.76 -0.44
CA PHE A 155 4.84 1.79 0.60
C PHE A 155 3.60 2.68 0.51
N HIS A 156 2.94 2.86 1.62
CA HIS A 156 1.83 3.80 1.74
C HIS A 156 2.06 4.71 2.93
N ASN A 157 1.74 5.97 2.75
CA ASN A 157 1.64 6.92 3.85
C ASN A 157 0.45 7.82 3.61
N ASN A 158 -0.31 8.08 4.68
CA ASN A 158 -1.43 9.01 4.68
C ASN A 158 -1.36 9.85 5.97
N ILE A 159 -1.26 11.18 5.82
CA ILE A 159 -1.07 12.15 6.91
C ILE A 159 -2.28 13.08 6.98
#